data_4516ba8695c4df2bcaa79a2cccf633ad
#
_entry.id   4516ba8695c4df2bcaa79a2cccf633ad
#
_cell.length_a   1.000
_cell.length_b   1.000
_cell.length_c   1.000
_cell.angle_alpha   90.00
_cell.angle_beta   90.00
_cell.angle_gamma   90.00
#
_symmetry.space_group_name_H-M   'P 1'
#
loop_
_entity.id
_entity.type
_entity.pdbx_description
1 polymer ?
#
loop_
_entity_poly.entity_id
_entity_poly.type
_entity_poly.pdbx_seq_one_letter_code
_entity_poly.pdbx_strand_id
1 'polypeptide(L)'
;MSAKYYFVALFCLMLSLSNAQPTNLKVVSSPSGSRYTEINKSGETVIPNGRLLTPYGKSIEVAPHPYGLALSADGTVAVTANSGTSPISISIIKNLKSDNPIVLQVPPGPSTDKGVLASVFMGLAISPDNKTVYVAGGQENKIYLFSVDNGAKLDSVDCSIGESGQKTPDGYIGDMKLSKDGRYLYAVDQMLFRMIVVDTKSKKIVASAKTGRYPFGIILSPDQQKVYVANVGMFEYSKIGNIEAEKDYKKALDFPAFGFGSE
;
A
#
# COMPACT_ATOMS: atom_id res chain seq x y z
N MET A 1 -64.01 0.12 51.15
CA MET A 1 -63.22 0.35 49.92
C MET A 1 -62.54 -0.95 49.57
N SER A 2 -62.81 -1.50 48.40
CA SER A 2 -62.35 -2.86 48.08
C SER A 2 -60.88 -2.84 47.64
N ALA A 3 -60.15 -3.90 47.97
CA ALA A 3 -58.73 -4.08 47.64
C ALA A 3 -58.36 -3.81 46.16
N LYS A 4 -59.34 -3.86 45.25
CA LYS A 4 -59.19 -3.56 43.83
C LYS A 4 -58.76 -2.10 43.56
N TYR A 5 -59.20 -1.15 44.37
CA TYR A 5 -58.84 0.26 44.17
C TYR A 5 -57.43 0.58 44.60
N TYR A 6 -56.92 -0.13 45.62
CA TYR A 6 -55.50 0.02 46.01
C TYR A 6 -54.56 -0.53 44.98
N PHE A 7 -54.96 -1.63 44.29
CA PHE A 7 -54.11 -2.23 43.25
C PHE A 7 -54.02 -1.33 42.00
N VAL A 8 -55.15 -0.69 41.59
CA VAL A 8 -55.15 0.25 40.48
C VAL A 8 -54.36 1.51 40.83
N ALA A 9 -54.51 2.05 42.05
CA ALA A 9 -53.78 3.22 42.48
C ALA A 9 -52.26 2.97 42.56
N LEU A 10 -51.86 1.78 43.05
CA LEU A 10 -50.42 1.39 43.08
C LEU A 10 -49.85 1.18 41.70
N PHE A 11 -50.64 0.61 40.77
CA PHE A 11 -50.21 0.42 39.35
C PHE A 11 -50.08 1.75 38.61
N CYS A 12 -51.00 2.68 38.84
CA CYS A 12 -50.88 4.04 38.30
C CYS A 12 -49.69 4.82 38.87
N LEU A 13 -49.37 4.60 40.18
CA LEU A 13 -48.21 5.23 40.81
C LEU A 13 -46.90 4.64 40.26
N MET A 14 -46.84 3.33 39.98
CA MET A 14 -45.67 2.70 39.35
C MET A 14 -45.47 3.15 37.91
N LEU A 15 -46.52 3.41 37.16
CA LEU A 15 -46.43 3.97 35.79
C LEU A 15 -45.94 5.41 35.76
N SER A 16 -46.24 6.19 36.81
CA SER A 16 -45.75 7.58 36.90
C SER A 16 -44.28 7.70 37.36
N LEU A 17 -43.70 6.61 37.90
CA LEU A 17 -42.28 6.59 38.28
C LEU A 17 -41.34 6.13 37.15
N SER A 18 -41.87 5.67 36.03
CA SER A 18 -41.07 5.44 34.84
C SER A 18 -40.79 6.77 34.15
N ASN A 19 -40.11 7.67 34.83
CA ASN A 19 -39.43 8.76 34.17
C ASN A 19 -38.35 8.12 33.30
N ALA A 20 -38.62 8.05 32.00
CA ALA A 20 -37.56 7.83 31.03
C ALA A 20 -36.54 8.94 31.31
N GLN A 21 -35.40 8.56 31.88
CA GLN A 21 -34.30 9.51 32.00
C GLN A 21 -34.06 10.06 30.59
N PRO A 22 -33.98 11.36 30.40
CA PRO A 22 -33.56 11.90 29.13
C PRO A 22 -32.15 11.33 28.92
N THR A 23 -32.07 10.29 28.10
CA THR A 23 -30.79 9.89 27.57
C THR A 23 -30.25 11.11 26.84
N ASN A 24 -29.26 11.75 27.40
CA ASN A 24 -28.49 12.75 26.68
C ASN A 24 -27.82 12.01 25.51
N LEU A 25 -28.61 11.75 24.49
CA LEU A 25 -28.12 11.24 23.21
C LEU A 25 -27.14 12.29 22.70
N LYS A 26 -25.86 12.02 22.93
CA LYS A 26 -24.81 12.83 22.30
C LYS A 26 -24.84 12.52 20.82
N VAL A 27 -25.61 13.31 20.08
CA VAL A 27 -25.60 13.22 18.62
C VAL A 27 -24.23 13.69 18.14
N VAL A 28 -23.42 12.75 17.69
CA VAL A 28 -22.16 13.05 17.04
C VAL A 28 -22.48 13.22 15.56
N SER A 29 -22.45 14.44 15.06
CA SER A 29 -22.56 14.72 13.64
C SER A 29 -21.18 14.54 12.97
N SER A 30 -21.21 14.08 11.71
CA SER A 30 -20.00 14.07 10.90
C SER A 30 -19.56 15.49 10.54
N PRO A 31 -18.26 15.76 10.32
CA PRO A 31 -17.78 17.08 9.90
C PRO A 31 -18.46 17.63 8.64
N SER A 32 -18.91 16.73 7.73
CA SER A 32 -19.62 17.10 6.50
C SER A 32 -21.07 17.56 6.74
N GLY A 33 -21.63 17.33 7.92
CA GLY A 33 -23.05 17.58 8.18
C GLY A 33 -23.94 16.76 7.27
N SER A 34 -24.79 17.42 6.49
CA SER A 34 -25.71 16.79 5.53
C SER A 34 -25.15 16.63 4.11
N ARG A 35 -23.88 16.98 3.89
CA ARG A 35 -23.26 16.85 2.56
C ARG A 35 -23.04 15.38 2.20
N TYR A 36 -23.32 15.04 0.96
CA TYR A 36 -23.03 13.72 0.41
C TYR A 36 -21.54 13.53 0.11
N THR A 37 -21.14 12.28 -0.05
CA THR A 37 -19.80 11.96 -0.54
C THR A 37 -19.56 12.61 -1.89
N GLU A 38 -18.51 13.39 -2.00
CA GLU A 38 -18.21 14.19 -3.18
C GLU A 38 -16.70 14.37 -3.30
N ILE A 39 -16.16 14.19 -4.52
CA ILE A 39 -14.79 14.54 -4.85
C ILE A 39 -14.79 15.97 -5.42
N ASN A 40 -14.26 16.90 -4.64
CA ASN A 40 -14.10 18.28 -5.09
C ASN A 40 -12.63 18.54 -5.45
N LYS A 41 -12.36 18.77 -6.74
CA LYS A 41 -10.98 19.00 -7.24
C LYS A 41 -10.39 20.33 -6.81
N SER A 42 -11.22 21.29 -6.42
CA SER A 42 -10.82 22.66 -6.05
C SER A 42 -11.03 23.01 -4.59
N GLY A 43 -11.46 22.08 -3.76
CA GLY A 43 -11.82 22.36 -2.38
C GLY A 43 -11.88 21.12 -1.49
N GLU A 44 -12.77 21.15 -0.52
CA GLU A 44 -12.98 20.07 0.42
C GLU A 44 -13.69 18.89 -0.23
N THR A 45 -13.09 17.72 -0.17
CA THR A 45 -13.71 16.44 -0.57
C THR A 45 -14.38 15.80 0.64
N VAL A 46 -15.59 15.31 0.47
CA VAL A 46 -16.33 14.55 1.48
C VAL A 46 -16.14 13.06 1.22
N ILE A 47 -15.49 12.36 2.14
CA ILE A 47 -15.29 10.91 2.04
C ILE A 47 -16.48 10.14 2.67
N PRO A 48 -16.66 8.82 2.37
CA PRO A 48 -17.86 8.06 2.74
C PRO A 48 -18.23 8.07 4.23
N ASN A 49 -17.26 8.25 5.12
CA ASN A 49 -17.52 8.36 6.57
C ASN A 49 -17.85 9.77 7.05
N GLY A 50 -18.10 10.72 6.13
CA GLY A 50 -18.44 12.10 6.43
C GLY A 50 -17.28 12.97 6.91
N ARG A 51 -16.04 12.48 6.84
CA ARG A 51 -14.87 13.34 7.09
C ARG A 51 -14.55 14.18 5.86
N LEU A 52 -13.85 15.26 6.09
CA LEU A 52 -13.40 16.18 5.06
C LEU A 52 -11.93 15.94 4.76
N LEU A 53 -11.60 15.87 3.47
CA LEU A 53 -10.23 15.97 3.00
C LEU A 53 -10.01 17.40 2.52
N THR A 54 -9.10 18.10 3.17
CA THR A 54 -8.71 19.48 2.86
C THR A 54 -7.24 19.50 2.44
N PRO A 55 -6.92 19.13 1.19
CA PRO A 55 -5.53 19.06 0.76
C PRO A 55 -4.87 20.43 0.84
N TYR A 56 -3.62 20.44 1.32
CA TYR A 56 -2.77 21.61 1.26
C TYR A 56 -2.01 21.62 -0.06
N GLY A 57 -2.27 22.59 -0.92
CA GLY A 57 -1.66 22.72 -2.23
C GLY A 57 -2.53 22.20 -3.38
N LYS A 58 -1.90 21.95 -4.51
CA LYS A 58 -2.59 21.47 -5.73
C LYS A 58 -2.76 19.97 -5.69
N SER A 59 -3.97 19.49 -5.99
CA SER A 59 -4.27 18.08 -6.20
C SER A 59 -4.16 17.73 -7.67
N ILE A 60 -3.50 16.60 -7.95
CA ILE A 60 -3.39 16.03 -9.30
C ILE A 60 -4.16 14.72 -9.31
N GLU A 61 -5.12 14.61 -10.21
CA GLU A 61 -5.90 13.38 -10.38
C GLU A 61 -5.06 12.31 -11.09
N VAL A 62 -5.04 11.11 -10.52
CA VAL A 62 -4.38 9.93 -11.06
C VAL A 62 -5.37 8.77 -11.11
N ALA A 63 -4.96 7.63 -11.66
CA ALA A 63 -5.81 6.43 -11.65
C ALA A 63 -6.12 5.97 -10.21
N PRO A 64 -7.23 5.22 -10.02
CA PRO A 64 -7.68 4.80 -8.69
C PRO A 64 -6.65 4.00 -7.90
N HIS A 65 -6.71 4.14 -6.58
CA HIS A 65 -5.87 3.44 -5.60
C HIS A 65 -4.35 3.59 -5.82
N PRO A 66 -3.82 4.83 -5.80
CA PRO A 66 -2.38 5.06 -5.87
C PRO A 66 -1.72 4.67 -4.55
N TYR A 67 -1.07 3.52 -4.50
CA TYR A 67 -0.36 3.03 -3.32
C TYR A 67 1.12 3.37 -3.31
N GLY A 68 1.78 3.28 -4.45
CA GLY A 68 3.19 3.62 -4.61
C GLY A 68 3.38 5.03 -5.16
N LEU A 69 4.46 5.69 -4.74
CA LEU A 69 4.86 6.99 -5.25
C LEU A 69 6.38 7.06 -5.40
N ALA A 70 6.86 7.42 -6.58
CA ALA A 70 8.24 7.80 -6.80
C ALA A 70 8.31 9.23 -7.34
N LEU A 71 9.34 9.95 -6.91
CA LEU A 71 9.65 11.29 -7.38
C LEU A 71 11.05 11.31 -7.99
N SER A 72 11.19 11.96 -9.13
CA SER A 72 12.51 12.17 -9.76
C SER A 72 13.41 13.06 -8.88
N ALA A 73 14.72 12.89 -9.02
CA ALA A 73 15.70 13.63 -8.21
C ALA A 73 15.56 15.15 -8.32
N ASP A 74 15.19 15.64 -9.51
CA ASP A 74 14.95 17.06 -9.79
C ASP A 74 13.52 17.52 -9.44
N GLY A 75 12.64 16.59 -9.03
CA GLY A 75 11.24 16.87 -8.67
C GLY A 75 10.35 17.27 -9.84
N THR A 76 10.72 16.99 -11.08
CA THR A 76 9.92 17.35 -12.28
C THR A 76 8.97 16.25 -12.74
N VAL A 77 9.25 15.00 -12.33
CA VAL A 77 8.46 13.81 -12.67
C VAL A 77 8.05 13.09 -11.39
N ALA A 78 6.80 12.70 -11.31
CA ALA A 78 6.33 11.75 -10.30
C ALA A 78 5.65 10.56 -10.99
N VAL A 79 5.66 9.41 -10.33
CA VAL A 79 4.97 8.21 -10.82
C VAL A 79 4.21 7.58 -9.67
N THR A 80 2.95 7.23 -9.90
CA THR A 80 2.15 6.45 -8.95
C THR A 80 1.92 5.04 -9.46
N ALA A 81 1.94 4.07 -8.54
CA ALA A 81 1.50 2.72 -8.78
C ALA A 81 0.04 2.59 -8.31
N ASN A 82 -0.85 2.30 -9.24
CA ASN A 82 -2.29 2.26 -9.00
C ASN A 82 -2.73 0.79 -8.95
N SER A 83 -2.92 0.29 -7.72
CA SER A 83 -3.28 -1.10 -7.48
C SER A 83 -4.58 -1.20 -6.69
N GLY A 84 -5.30 -2.30 -6.83
CA GLY A 84 -6.50 -2.56 -6.03
C GLY A 84 -7.81 -2.49 -6.79
N THR A 85 -7.86 -1.86 -7.95
CA THR A 85 -8.98 -1.98 -8.89
C THR A 85 -8.47 -2.13 -10.32
N SER A 86 -9.28 -2.77 -11.17
CA SER A 86 -8.98 -2.82 -12.60
C SER A 86 -9.23 -1.45 -13.25
N PRO A 87 -8.33 -0.98 -14.11
CA PRO A 87 -7.09 -1.62 -14.49
C PRO A 87 -5.95 -1.35 -13.50
N ILE A 88 -5.11 -2.35 -13.26
CA ILE A 88 -3.82 -2.15 -12.62
C ILE A 88 -2.96 -1.30 -13.56
N SER A 89 -2.47 -0.17 -13.07
CA SER A 89 -1.80 0.82 -13.91
C SER A 89 -0.73 1.59 -13.15
N ILE A 90 0.04 2.37 -13.88
CA ILE A 90 0.86 3.45 -13.32
C ILE A 90 0.37 4.78 -13.90
N SER A 91 0.55 5.87 -13.15
CA SER A 91 0.36 7.22 -13.67
C SER A 91 1.70 7.95 -13.66
N ILE A 92 2.18 8.35 -14.82
CA ILE A 92 3.39 9.16 -14.99
C ILE A 92 2.98 10.62 -15.05
N ILE A 93 3.44 11.42 -14.11
CA ILE A 93 3.11 12.84 -13.99
C ILE A 93 4.34 13.62 -14.40
N LYS A 94 4.25 14.32 -15.51
CA LYS A 94 5.33 15.18 -16.05
C LYS A 94 5.05 16.64 -15.76
N ASN A 95 6.08 17.47 -15.80
CA ASN A 95 6.00 18.92 -15.54
C ASN A 95 5.39 19.23 -14.18
N LEU A 96 5.73 18.43 -13.17
CA LEU A 96 5.12 18.48 -11.84
C LEU A 96 5.23 19.87 -11.18
N LYS A 97 6.27 20.62 -11.48
CA LYS A 97 6.48 21.98 -10.95
C LYS A 97 5.73 23.09 -11.73
N SER A 98 5.10 22.74 -12.84
CA SER A 98 4.35 23.69 -13.65
C SER A 98 2.91 23.84 -13.16
N ASP A 99 2.22 24.85 -13.69
CA ASP A 99 0.78 25.03 -13.43
C ASP A 99 -0.08 24.00 -14.15
N ASN A 100 0.46 23.34 -15.18
CA ASN A 100 -0.23 22.39 -16.03
C ASN A 100 0.57 21.05 -16.08
N PRO A 101 0.57 20.24 -15.02
CA PRO A 101 1.18 18.92 -15.04
C PRO A 101 0.45 18.02 -16.06
N ILE A 102 1.20 17.16 -16.73
CA ILE A 102 0.66 16.19 -17.70
C ILE A 102 0.63 14.82 -17.03
N VAL A 103 -0.54 14.20 -16.98
CA VAL A 103 -0.73 12.85 -16.45
C VAL A 103 -0.90 11.86 -17.58
N LEU A 104 -0.03 10.88 -17.63
CA LEU A 104 -0.06 9.76 -18.57
C LEU A 104 -0.33 8.47 -17.80
N GLN A 105 -1.51 7.88 -17.97
CA GLN A 105 -1.84 6.58 -17.41
C GLN A 105 -1.37 5.45 -18.33
N VAL A 106 -0.76 4.42 -17.77
CA VAL A 106 -0.26 3.24 -18.49
C VAL A 106 -0.75 1.97 -17.77
N PRO A 107 -1.57 1.16 -18.41
CA PRO A 107 -2.23 1.35 -19.72
C PRO A 107 -3.30 2.44 -19.66
N PRO A 108 -3.64 3.06 -20.79
CA PRO A 108 -4.65 4.11 -20.82
C PRO A 108 -6.06 3.57 -20.69
N GLY A 109 -6.94 4.34 -20.03
CA GLY A 109 -8.38 4.07 -19.97
C GLY A 109 -8.83 3.17 -18.84
N PRO A 110 -10.14 2.96 -18.71
CA PRO A 110 -10.75 2.27 -17.58
C PRO A 110 -10.79 0.73 -17.74
N SER A 111 -10.46 0.20 -18.91
CA SER A 111 -10.57 -1.22 -19.21
C SER A 111 -9.29 -1.72 -19.88
N THR A 112 -8.70 -2.76 -19.34
CA THR A 112 -7.55 -3.41 -19.93
C THR A 112 -7.70 -4.91 -19.87
N ASP A 113 -8.29 -5.47 -20.91
CA ASP A 113 -8.24 -6.91 -21.17
C ASP A 113 -6.82 -7.39 -21.53
N LYS A 114 -5.91 -6.44 -21.73
CA LYS A 114 -4.49 -6.68 -22.03
C LYS A 114 -3.61 -5.82 -21.13
N GLY A 115 -3.67 -6.08 -19.83
CA GLY A 115 -2.85 -5.38 -18.85
C GLY A 115 -1.37 -5.49 -19.21
N VAL A 116 -0.70 -4.36 -19.29
CA VAL A 116 0.78 -4.30 -19.41
C VAL A 116 1.41 -4.76 -18.11
N LEU A 117 0.64 -4.69 -17.03
CA LEU A 117 0.99 -5.05 -15.67
C LEU A 117 -0.09 -5.99 -15.12
N ALA A 118 0.26 -7.23 -14.84
CA ALA A 118 -0.65 -8.17 -14.18
C ALA A 118 -0.76 -7.86 -12.67
N SER A 119 0.31 -7.30 -12.09
CA SER A 119 0.35 -6.87 -10.70
C SER A 119 1.30 -5.69 -10.56
N VAL A 120 0.88 -4.70 -9.79
CA VAL A 120 1.73 -3.62 -9.30
C VAL A 120 1.28 -3.25 -7.91
N PHE A 121 2.19 -2.96 -7.00
CA PHE A 121 1.81 -2.57 -5.65
C PHE A 121 2.44 -1.24 -5.25
N MET A 122 3.70 -1.21 -4.88
CA MET A 122 4.36 -0.01 -4.37
C MET A 122 5.66 0.34 -5.09
N GLY A 123 6.42 -0.68 -5.47
CA GLY A 123 7.80 -0.52 -5.91
C GLY A 123 7.92 0.27 -7.21
N LEU A 124 8.47 1.46 -7.10
CA LEU A 124 8.71 2.38 -8.21
C LEU A 124 10.07 3.04 -8.05
N ALA A 125 10.77 3.24 -9.16
CA ALA A 125 11.97 4.06 -9.22
C ALA A 125 12.03 4.79 -10.56
N ILE A 126 12.65 5.97 -10.58
CA ILE A 126 12.84 6.77 -11.79
C ILE A 126 14.34 6.88 -12.03
N SER A 127 14.79 6.66 -13.28
CA SER A 127 16.19 6.82 -13.65
C SER A 127 16.67 8.26 -13.45
N PRO A 128 17.96 8.49 -13.14
CA PRO A 128 18.49 9.84 -12.89
C PRO A 128 18.34 10.81 -14.06
N ASP A 129 18.25 10.30 -15.29
CA ASP A 129 18.01 11.08 -16.51
C ASP A 129 16.52 11.33 -16.80
N ASN A 130 15.62 10.89 -15.90
CA ASN A 130 14.16 10.98 -16.03
C ASN A 130 13.57 10.31 -17.29
N LYS A 131 14.26 9.33 -17.88
CA LYS A 131 13.78 8.67 -19.09
C LYS A 131 13.08 7.35 -18.86
N THR A 132 13.44 6.66 -17.78
CA THR A 132 12.94 5.30 -17.48
C THR A 132 12.26 5.24 -16.12
N VAL A 133 11.11 4.61 -16.08
CA VAL A 133 10.44 4.19 -14.86
C VAL A 133 10.62 2.69 -14.68
N TYR A 134 11.13 2.28 -13.52
CA TYR A 134 11.15 0.89 -13.07
C TYR A 134 9.91 0.63 -12.23
N VAL A 135 9.23 -0.47 -12.49
CA VAL A 135 7.96 -0.83 -11.84
C VAL A 135 8.04 -2.27 -11.36
N ALA A 136 7.84 -2.48 -10.06
CA ALA A 136 7.77 -3.81 -9.48
C ALA A 136 6.52 -4.54 -9.95
N GLY A 137 6.68 -5.68 -10.59
CA GLY A 137 5.60 -6.50 -11.13
C GLY A 137 5.00 -7.50 -10.14
N GLY A 138 5.28 -7.37 -8.84
CA GLY A 138 4.70 -8.21 -7.80
C GLY A 138 4.83 -9.70 -8.09
N GLN A 139 3.70 -10.40 -8.17
CA GLN A 139 3.62 -11.85 -8.42
C GLN A 139 4.13 -12.30 -9.80
N GLU A 140 4.30 -11.38 -10.76
CA GLU A 140 4.94 -11.69 -12.03
C GLU A 140 6.43 -11.97 -11.89
N ASN A 141 7.00 -11.73 -10.72
CA ASN A 141 8.42 -11.89 -10.40
C ASN A 141 9.33 -11.18 -11.42
N LYS A 142 8.91 -9.97 -11.81
CA LYS A 142 9.58 -9.11 -12.82
C LYS A 142 9.67 -7.68 -12.32
N ILE A 143 10.61 -6.95 -12.90
CA ILE A 143 10.65 -5.50 -12.83
C ILE A 143 10.49 -4.98 -14.26
N TYR A 144 9.44 -4.21 -14.48
CA TYR A 144 9.15 -3.64 -15.79
C TYR A 144 9.83 -2.28 -15.96
N LEU A 145 10.21 -1.97 -17.18
CA LEU A 145 10.79 -0.69 -17.57
C LEU A 145 9.85 0.02 -18.55
N PHE A 146 9.48 1.25 -18.21
CA PHE A 146 8.63 2.08 -19.07
C PHE A 146 9.31 3.40 -19.40
N SER A 147 9.00 3.94 -20.56
CA SER A 147 9.42 5.28 -20.98
C SER A 147 8.63 6.33 -20.19
N VAL A 148 9.33 7.27 -19.55
CA VAL A 148 8.70 8.45 -18.92
C VAL A 148 8.02 9.33 -19.96
N ASP A 149 8.56 9.39 -21.18
CA ASP A 149 8.05 10.29 -22.20
C ASP A 149 6.66 9.91 -22.72
N ASN A 150 6.48 8.66 -23.09
CA ASN A 150 5.27 8.18 -23.76
C ASN A 150 4.60 6.96 -23.09
N GLY A 151 5.14 6.47 -21.97
CA GLY A 151 4.61 5.31 -21.25
C GLY A 151 4.78 3.97 -21.97
N ALA A 152 5.56 3.91 -23.04
CA ALA A 152 5.82 2.65 -23.74
C ALA A 152 6.62 1.71 -22.86
N LYS A 153 6.25 0.42 -22.86
CA LYS A 153 7.06 -0.63 -22.21
C LYS A 153 8.36 -0.79 -23.01
N LEU A 154 9.48 -0.57 -22.33
CA LEU A 154 10.81 -0.67 -22.94
C LEU A 154 11.37 -2.08 -22.81
N ASP A 155 11.24 -2.68 -21.60
CA ASP A 155 11.84 -3.97 -21.29
C ASP A 155 11.31 -4.53 -19.96
N SER A 156 11.88 -5.65 -19.53
CA SER A 156 11.68 -6.18 -18.17
C SER A 156 12.92 -6.93 -17.70
N VAL A 157 13.10 -6.96 -16.37
CA VAL A 157 14.07 -7.83 -15.68
C VAL A 157 13.32 -9.05 -15.17
N ASP A 158 13.77 -10.24 -15.51
CA ASP A 158 13.25 -11.48 -14.96
C ASP A 158 13.92 -11.78 -13.62
N CYS A 159 13.17 -11.63 -12.52
CA CYS A 159 13.68 -11.87 -11.18
C CYS A 159 13.53 -13.35 -10.75
N SER A 160 12.97 -14.21 -11.61
CA SER A 160 12.97 -15.65 -11.38
C SER A 160 14.33 -16.31 -11.68
N ILE A 161 15.25 -15.57 -12.28
CA ILE A 161 16.62 -16.03 -12.54
C ILE A 161 17.55 -15.40 -11.53
N GLY A 162 18.13 -16.20 -10.66
CA GLY A 162 19.07 -15.76 -9.64
C GLY A 162 20.44 -15.34 -10.19
N GLU A 163 21.31 -14.88 -9.30
CA GLU A 163 22.62 -14.32 -9.63
C GLU A 163 23.56 -15.32 -10.35
N SER A 164 23.43 -16.59 -10.06
CA SER A 164 24.22 -17.66 -10.71
C SER A 164 23.50 -18.28 -11.92
N GLY A 165 22.41 -17.65 -12.38
CA GLY A 165 21.64 -18.12 -13.54
C GLY A 165 20.67 -19.26 -13.26
N GLN A 166 20.54 -19.70 -12.02
CA GLN A 166 19.57 -20.74 -11.63
C GLN A 166 18.16 -20.13 -11.56
N LYS A 167 17.17 -20.95 -11.88
CA LYS A 167 15.76 -20.59 -11.66
C LYS A 167 15.45 -20.66 -10.17
N THR A 168 14.82 -19.58 -9.66
CA THR A 168 14.30 -19.52 -8.29
C THR A 168 12.83 -19.89 -8.25
N PRO A 169 12.29 -20.29 -7.08
CA PRO A 169 10.85 -20.38 -6.87
C PRO A 169 10.13 -19.07 -7.17
N ASP A 170 8.80 -19.13 -7.22
CA ASP A 170 7.97 -17.95 -7.43
C ASP A 170 8.20 -16.93 -6.32
N GLY A 171 8.54 -15.70 -6.72
CA GLY A 171 8.78 -14.57 -5.84
C GLY A 171 7.68 -13.52 -5.95
N TYR A 172 7.81 -12.48 -5.18
CA TYR A 172 6.96 -11.29 -5.25
C TYR A 172 7.81 -10.05 -5.08
N ILE A 173 8.03 -9.31 -6.16
CA ILE A 173 8.83 -8.08 -6.13
C ILE A 173 7.97 -6.95 -5.58
N GLY A 174 8.34 -6.49 -4.38
CA GLY A 174 7.64 -5.44 -3.63
C GLY A 174 8.20 -4.04 -3.86
N ASP A 175 8.77 -3.44 -2.81
CA ASP A 175 9.39 -2.10 -2.91
C ASP A 175 10.80 -2.16 -3.52
N MET A 176 11.24 -1.03 -4.07
CA MET A 176 12.57 -0.91 -4.66
C MET A 176 13.14 0.49 -4.57
N LYS A 177 14.46 0.60 -4.61
CA LYS A 177 15.20 1.87 -4.66
C LYS A 177 16.35 1.77 -5.65
N LEU A 178 16.55 2.83 -6.42
CA LEU A 178 17.63 2.96 -7.38
C LEU A 178 18.82 3.70 -6.74
N SER A 179 20.04 3.27 -7.05
CA SER A 179 21.24 4.03 -6.69
C SER A 179 21.27 5.41 -7.36
N LYS A 180 21.94 6.39 -6.76
CA LYS A 180 22.02 7.78 -7.28
C LYS A 180 22.56 7.85 -8.71
N ASP A 181 23.51 6.96 -9.04
CA ASP A 181 24.11 6.85 -10.36
C ASP A 181 23.23 6.07 -11.36
N GLY A 182 22.11 5.48 -10.88
CA GLY A 182 21.21 4.68 -11.70
C GLY A 182 21.74 3.28 -12.04
N ARG A 183 22.90 2.88 -11.53
CA ARG A 183 23.54 1.62 -11.90
C ARG A 183 22.90 0.39 -11.26
N TYR A 184 22.50 0.48 -10.01
CA TYR A 184 21.96 -0.63 -9.24
C TYR A 184 20.56 -0.34 -8.75
N LEU A 185 19.67 -1.33 -8.95
CA LEU A 185 18.32 -1.32 -8.42
C LEU A 185 18.23 -2.38 -7.33
N TYR A 186 17.91 -1.92 -6.12
CA TYR A 186 17.71 -2.76 -4.95
C TYR A 186 16.21 -3.01 -4.78
N ALA A 187 15.80 -4.26 -4.70
CA ALA A 187 14.39 -4.62 -4.56
C ALA A 187 14.20 -5.70 -3.50
N VAL A 188 13.06 -5.68 -2.82
CA VAL A 188 12.66 -6.75 -1.90
C VAL A 188 11.83 -7.80 -2.63
N ASP A 189 12.17 -9.07 -2.40
CA ASP A 189 11.38 -10.21 -2.80
C ASP A 189 10.66 -10.75 -1.56
N GLN A 190 9.38 -10.43 -1.46
CA GLN A 190 8.58 -10.68 -0.26
C GLN A 190 8.35 -12.16 0.02
N MET A 191 8.25 -12.98 -1.03
CA MET A 191 7.97 -14.41 -0.89
C MET A 191 9.23 -15.23 -0.62
N LEU A 192 10.37 -14.81 -1.17
CA LEU A 192 11.65 -15.50 -0.97
C LEU A 192 12.47 -14.91 0.19
N PHE A 193 11.93 -13.94 0.92
CA PHE A 193 12.55 -13.30 2.09
C PHE A 193 13.99 -12.85 1.83
N ARG A 194 14.16 -12.15 0.72
CA ARG A 194 15.46 -11.66 0.29
C ARG A 194 15.38 -10.24 -0.27
N MET A 195 16.48 -9.56 -0.27
CA MET A 195 16.75 -8.41 -1.09
C MET A 195 17.56 -8.87 -2.31
N ILE A 196 17.24 -8.34 -3.48
CA ILE A 196 18.00 -8.55 -4.70
C ILE A 196 18.62 -7.24 -5.18
N VAL A 197 19.78 -7.35 -5.82
CA VAL A 197 20.46 -6.24 -6.50
C VAL A 197 20.48 -6.54 -7.99
N VAL A 198 19.88 -5.64 -8.75
CA VAL A 198 19.82 -5.73 -10.22
C VAL A 198 20.80 -4.71 -10.80
N ASP A 199 21.67 -5.12 -11.69
CA ASP A 199 22.44 -4.23 -12.55
C ASP A 199 21.53 -3.76 -13.70
N THR A 200 21.25 -2.47 -13.74
CA THR A 200 20.29 -1.88 -14.68
C THR A 200 20.76 -1.96 -16.15
N LYS A 201 22.06 -2.02 -16.37
CA LYS A 201 22.63 -2.13 -17.70
C LYS A 201 22.52 -3.53 -18.27
N SER A 202 22.92 -4.53 -17.50
CA SER A 202 22.82 -5.94 -17.92
C SER A 202 21.43 -6.52 -17.72
N LYS A 203 20.56 -5.86 -16.92
CA LYS A 203 19.21 -6.30 -16.54
C LYS A 203 19.20 -7.68 -15.89
N LYS A 204 20.19 -7.94 -15.06
CA LYS A 204 20.36 -9.21 -14.35
C LYS A 204 20.52 -8.97 -12.85
N ILE A 205 20.07 -9.95 -12.06
CA ILE A 205 20.39 -10.01 -10.64
C ILE A 205 21.90 -10.30 -10.52
N VAL A 206 22.60 -9.45 -9.80
CA VAL A 206 24.06 -9.55 -9.58
C VAL A 206 24.42 -9.87 -8.14
N ALA A 207 23.47 -9.71 -7.22
CA ALA A 207 23.64 -10.10 -5.82
C ALA A 207 22.27 -10.31 -5.17
N SER A 208 22.25 -11.11 -4.11
CA SER A 208 21.11 -11.24 -3.23
C SER A 208 21.55 -11.41 -1.77
N ALA A 209 20.70 -10.98 -0.84
CA ALA A 209 20.92 -11.14 0.58
C ALA A 209 19.61 -11.57 1.27
N LYS A 210 19.70 -12.49 2.22
CA LYS A 210 18.57 -12.85 3.07
C LYS A 210 18.12 -11.66 3.90
N THR A 211 16.80 -11.53 4.07
CA THR A 211 16.17 -10.55 4.95
C THR A 211 15.41 -11.26 6.06
N GLY A 212 14.79 -10.50 6.95
CA GLY A 212 13.73 -11.03 7.80
C GLY A 212 12.51 -11.44 6.98
N ARG A 213 11.52 -12.01 7.66
CA ARG A 213 10.31 -12.51 7.00
C ARG A 213 9.45 -11.39 6.47
N TYR A 214 8.95 -11.58 5.26
CA TYR A 214 8.09 -10.66 4.55
C TYR A 214 8.69 -9.24 4.49
N PRO A 215 9.81 -9.05 3.78
CA PRO A 215 10.40 -7.75 3.57
C PRO A 215 9.44 -6.87 2.78
N PHE A 216 9.17 -5.67 3.29
CA PHE A 216 8.11 -4.83 2.74
C PHE A 216 8.64 -3.51 2.17
N GLY A 217 9.45 -2.80 2.94
CA GLY A 217 10.04 -1.53 2.53
C GLY A 217 11.56 -1.59 2.46
N ILE A 218 12.14 -0.82 1.55
CA ILE A 218 13.59 -0.75 1.36
C ILE A 218 14.03 0.71 1.18
N ILE A 219 15.17 1.08 1.77
CA ILE A 219 15.76 2.40 1.62
C ILE A 219 17.29 2.32 1.65
N LEU A 220 17.93 3.20 0.90
CA LEU A 220 19.39 3.40 0.92
C LEU A 220 19.75 4.49 1.92
N SER A 221 20.90 4.33 2.59
CA SER A 221 21.50 5.44 3.36
C SER A 221 21.88 6.61 2.45
N PRO A 222 21.93 7.84 2.98
CA PRO A 222 22.31 9.01 2.17
C PRO A 222 23.66 8.90 1.46
N ASP A 223 24.62 8.20 2.07
CA ASP A 223 25.95 7.90 1.51
C ASP A 223 25.95 6.66 0.60
N GLN A 224 24.80 5.96 0.49
CA GLN A 224 24.61 4.74 -0.30
C GLN A 224 25.48 3.54 0.12
N GLN A 225 26.07 3.58 1.29
CA GLN A 225 26.89 2.47 1.81
C GLN A 225 26.06 1.39 2.49
N LYS A 226 24.79 1.68 2.80
CA LYS A 226 23.91 0.76 3.53
C LYS A 226 22.53 0.70 2.89
N VAL A 227 21.94 -0.50 2.95
CA VAL A 227 20.56 -0.75 2.61
C VAL A 227 19.82 -1.16 3.87
N TYR A 228 18.68 -0.55 4.13
CA TYR A 228 17.80 -0.91 5.22
C TYR A 228 16.53 -1.54 4.66
N VAL A 229 16.14 -2.68 5.23
CA VAL A 229 14.92 -3.40 4.84
C VAL A 229 14.01 -3.51 6.06
N ALA A 230 12.79 -3.03 5.92
CA ALA A 230 11.76 -3.21 6.92
C ALA A 230 10.99 -4.50 6.64
N ASN A 231 10.90 -5.37 7.65
CA ASN A 231 10.18 -6.64 7.54
C ASN A 231 8.89 -6.57 8.36
N VAL A 232 7.78 -6.99 7.77
CA VAL A 232 6.48 -7.08 8.48
C VAL A 232 6.50 -8.23 9.47
N GLY A 233 7.24 -9.28 9.14
CA GLY A 233 7.20 -10.55 9.84
C GLY A 233 5.99 -11.39 9.41
N MET A 234 6.11 -12.69 9.53
CA MET A 234 5.01 -13.63 9.30
C MET A 234 4.90 -14.57 10.49
N PHE A 235 3.66 -14.86 10.82
CA PHE A 235 3.36 -15.83 11.84
C PHE A 235 3.61 -17.24 11.29
N GLU A 236 4.50 -18.00 11.91
CA GLU A 236 4.70 -19.41 11.59
C GLU A 236 3.88 -20.29 12.53
N TYR A 237 2.75 -20.75 12.05
CA TYR A 237 1.88 -21.69 12.79
C TYR A 237 2.63 -22.96 13.20
N SER A 238 3.61 -23.41 12.44
CA SER A 238 4.43 -24.59 12.76
C SER A 238 5.32 -24.41 13.99
N LYS A 239 5.62 -23.18 14.38
CA LYS A 239 6.40 -22.86 15.59
C LYS A 239 5.52 -22.71 16.84
N ILE A 240 4.22 -22.66 16.64
CA ILE A 240 3.26 -22.72 17.75
C ILE A 240 3.06 -24.19 18.06
N GLY A 241 3.49 -24.62 19.22
CA GLY A 241 3.21 -25.98 19.69
C GLY A 241 1.71 -26.28 19.63
N ASN A 242 1.33 -27.56 19.66
CA ASN A 242 -0.06 -27.99 19.62
C ASN A 242 -0.92 -27.19 20.60
N ILE A 243 -1.64 -26.21 20.09
CA ILE A 243 -2.60 -25.42 20.84
C ILE A 243 -3.92 -26.20 20.81
N GLU A 244 -4.32 -26.77 21.91
CA GLU A 244 -5.72 -27.16 22.10
C GLU A 244 -6.52 -25.85 22.20
N ALA A 245 -7.17 -25.48 21.10
CA ALA A 245 -7.78 -24.17 20.88
C ALA A 245 -8.74 -23.69 21.97
N GLU A 246 -9.31 -24.60 22.75
CA GLU A 246 -10.25 -24.26 23.86
C GLU A 246 -9.56 -24.02 25.22
N LYS A 247 -8.37 -24.55 25.41
CA LYS A 247 -7.69 -24.47 26.73
C LYS A 247 -6.57 -23.46 26.79
N ASP A 248 -5.98 -23.13 25.64
CA ASP A 248 -4.71 -22.40 25.56
C ASP A 248 -4.81 -21.00 24.97
N TYR A 249 -6.02 -20.45 24.73
CA TYR A 249 -6.14 -19.11 24.15
C TYR A 249 -5.48 -18.02 25.02
N LYS A 250 -5.34 -18.26 26.33
CA LYS A 250 -4.61 -17.36 27.24
C LYS A 250 -3.10 -17.44 27.09
N LYS A 251 -2.57 -18.61 26.70
CA LYS A 251 -1.14 -18.81 26.40
C LYS A 251 -0.77 -18.28 25.04
N ALA A 252 -1.76 -18.09 24.15
CA ALA A 252 -1.55 -17.48 22.85
C ALA A 252 -1.03 -16.04 22.89
N LEU A 253 -1.11 -15.39 24.06
CA LEU A 253 -0.55 -14.05 24.29
C LEU A 253 0.96 -14.06 24.60
N ASP A 254 1.54 -15.24 24.89
CA ASP A 254 2.97 -15.39 25.18
C ASP A 254 3.81 -15.77 23.94
N PHE A 255 3.28 -15.53 22.75
CA PHE A 255 4.04 -15.76 21.52
C PHE A 255 5.25 -14.83 21.47
N PRO A 256 6.43 -15.35 21.10
CA PRO A 256 7.58 -14.50 20.82
C PRO A 256 7.19 -13.48 19.77
N ALA A 257 7.63 -12.24 19.95
CA ALA A 257 7.33 -11.13 19.08
C ALA A 257 7.45 -11.56 17.62
N PHE A 258 6.43 -11.23 16.83
CA PHE A 258 6.29 -11.63 15.43
C PHE A 258 7.59 -11.45 14.65
N GLY A 259 8.02 -12.51 13.98
CA GLY A 259 9.03 -12.42 12.93
C GLY A 259 10.48 -12.25 13.38
N PHE A 260 10.75 -12.20 14.66
CA PHE A 260 12.12 -12.31 15.16
C PHE A 260 12.47 -13.79 15.30
N GLY A 261 12.70 -14.46 14.17
CA GLY A 261 13.48 -15.68 14.19
C GLY A 261 14.87 -15.29 14.62
N SER A 262 15.33 -15.82 15.74
CA SER A 262 16.74 -15.95 16.02
C SER A 262 17.32 -16.84 14.92
N GLU A 263 17.83 -16.23 13.86
CA GLU A 263 18.87 -16.71 12.94
C GLU A 263 18.82 -15.95 11.63
#